data_264cb4e8e577279b7597e0aa53b490bc
#
_entry.id   264cb4e8e577279b7597e0aa53b490bc
#
_cell.length_a   1.000
_cell.length_b   1.000
_cell.length_c   1.000
_cell.angle_alpha   90.00
_cell.angle_beta   90.00
_cell.angle_gamma   90.00
#
_symmetry.space_group_name_H-M   'P 1'
#
loop_
_entity.id
_entity.type
_entity.pdbx_description
1 polymer ?
#
loop_
_entity_poly.entity_id
_entity_poly.type
_entity_poly.pdbx_seq_one_letter_code
_entity_poly.pdbx_strand_id
1 'polypeptide(L)'
;MRKINLNKMLGVFLFSILIHHGIFAQGTDSISIAGIPHKLFWQNAPLNFSNKNNLLSITAGPKTDMFRDPNLAYNTDNTPKLLFVADDNFILSAGIEHSFSSKWDGGAIVLIQDSLNWIKFCFEKDYTGARRVVSVVTRNISDDCNSVEMQKNKVYYKIAKADNVITLYYSADNKSWYLVRHLQFDTTKPLKAGFLAQSPTGDKCEVKFSEIGYQAIKIKDPYVGE
;
A
#
# COMPACT_ATOMS: atom_id res chain seq x y z
N MET A 1 -48.10 70.90 -17.41
CA MET A 1 -47.30 69.71 -17.87
C MET A 1 -46.48 69.19 -16.73
N ARG A 2 -46.85 68.03 -16.19
CA ARG A 2 -46.21 67.44 -15.02
C ARG A 2 -45.17 66.39 -15.47
N LYS A 3 -43.93 66.55 -15.03
CA LYS A 3 -42.89 65.54 -15.19
C LYS A 3 -43.01 64.54 -14.04
N ILE A 4 -43.14 63.28 -14.38
CA ILE A 4 -43.08 62.17 -13.44
C ILE A 4 -41.67 61.56 -13.47
N ASN A 5 -40.96 61.67 -12.35
CA ASN A 5 -39.66 61.00 -12.16
C ASN A 5 -39.92 59.59 -11.57
N LEU A 6 -39.53 58.57 -12.30
CA LEU A 6 -39.63 57.18 -11.87
C LEU A 6 -38.22 56.67 -11.51
N ASN A 7 -37.89 56.74 -10.20
CA ASN A 7 -36.68 56.11 -9.67
C ASN A 7 -36.90 54.60 -9.57
N LYS A 8 -36.23 53.85 -10.43
CA LYS A 8 -36.11 52.38 -10.31
C LYS A 8 -35.05 52.05 -9.28
N MET A 9 -35.42 51.61 -8.10
CA MET A 9 -34.53 50.95 -7.14
C MET A 9 -34.24 49.54 -7.62
N LEU A 10 -32.98 49.30 -8.00
CA LEU A 10 -32.46 47.99 -8.37
C LEU A 10 -31.93 47.35 -7.08
N GLY A 11 -32.72 46.44 -6.50
CA GLY A 11 -32.28 45.64 -5.36
C GLY A 11 -31.31 44.55 -5.81
N VAL A 12 -30.05 44.66 -5.41
CA VAL A 12 -29.09 43.59 -5.57
C VAL A 12 -29.23 42.58 -4.43
N PHE A 13 -29.80 41.42 -4.74
CA PHE A 13 -29.81 40.28 -3.83
C PHE A 13 -28.44 39.60 -3.86
N LEU A 14 -27.58 39.83 -2.87
CA LEU A 14 -26.39 39.03 -2.63
C LEU A 14 -26.82 37.67 -2.09
N PHE A 15 -26.75 36.65 -2.93
CA PHE A 15 -26.88 35.27 -2.51
C PHE A 15 -25.52 34.82 -1.96
N SER A 16 -25.36 34.84 -0.64
CA SER A 16 -24.19 34.27 0.03
C SER A 16 -24.25 32.74 -0.05
N ILE A 17 -23.52 32.14 -0.98
CA ILE A 17 -23.31 30.71 -1.01
C ILE A 17 -22.31 30.34 0.11
N LEU A 18 -22.84 29.86 1.23
CA LEU A 18 -22.04 29.22 2.28
C LEU A 18 -21.53 27.89 1.75
N ILE A 19 -20.31 27.90 1.21
CA ILE A 19 -19.58 26.69 0.91
C ILE A 19 -19.15 26.09 2.25
N HIS A 20 -19.90 25.10 2.73
CA HIS A 20 -19.47 24.27 3.83
C HIS A 20 -18.28 23.42 3.36
N HIS A 21 -17.08 23.90 3.60
CA HIS A 21 -15.90 23.04 3.56
C HIS A 21 -16.02 22.08 4.73
N GLY A 22 -16.53 20.88 4.48
CA GLY A 22 -16.41 19.78 5.41
C GLY A 22 -14.93 19.52 5.64
N ILE A 23 -14.40 20.04 6.74
CA ILE A 23 -13.12 19.60 7.27
C ILE A 23 -13.37 18.17 7.73
N PHE A 24 -13.05 17.20 6.89
CA PHE A 24 -12.86 15.84 7.35
C PHE A 24 -11.66 15.88 8.30
N ALA A 25 -11.94 15.99 9.58
CA ALA A 25 -10.99 15.68 10.62
C ALA A 25 -10.56 14.23 10.31
N GLN A 26 -9.30 14.03 9.87
CA GLN A 26 -8.67 12.72 9.89
C GLN A 26 -8.68 12.28 11.35
N GLY A 27 -9.69 11.50 11.73
CA GLY A 27 -9.72 10.81 13.01
C GLY A 27 -8.45 9.97 13.09
N THR A 28 -7.65 10.22 14.08
CA THR A 28 -6.44 9.45 14.42
C THR A 28 -6.84 8.11 15.04
N ASP A 29 -7.83 7.41 14.49
CA ASP A 29 -8.19 6.08 14.95
C ASP A 29 -7.07 5.12 14.60
N SER A 30 -6.22 4.87 15.60
CA SER A 30 -5.13 3.92 15.48
C SER A 30 -5.71 2.50 15.41
N ILE A 31 -5.36 1.78 14.35
CA ILE A 31 -5.81 0.41 14.09
C ILE A 31 -4.84 -0.56 14.78
N SER A 32 -5.39 -1.61 15.40
CA SER A 32 -4.61 -2.72 15.95
C SER A 32 -4.88 -3.97 15.15
N ILE A 33 -3.83 -4.70 14.79
CA ILE A 33 -3.90 -6.00 14.10
C ILE A 33 -3.24 -7.04 15.00
N ALA A 34 -3.89 -8.17 15.18
CA ALA A 34 -3.27 -9.30 15.87
C ALA A 34 -1.97 -9.72 15.16
N GLY A 35 -0.90 -9.93 15.91
CA GLY A 35 0.41 -10.26 15.36
C GLY A 35 1.32 -9.06 15.07
N ILE A 36 0.82 -7.79 15.20
CA ILE A 36 1.64 -6.57 15.08
C ILE A 36 1.56 -5.79 16.39
N PRO A 37 2.67 -5.57 17.13
CA PRO A 37 2.67 -4.88 18.41
C PRO A 37 2.51 -3.36 18.30
N HIS A 38 2.57 -2.81 17.09
CA HIS A 38 2.50 -1.40 16.81
C HIS A 38 1.07 -0.96 16.41
N LYS A 39 0.75 0.32 16.65
CA LYS A 39 -0.47 0.93 16.14
C LYS A 39 -0.31 1.29 14.67
N LEU A 40 -1.33 0.98 13.87
CA LEU A 40 -1.34 1.24 12.45
C LEU A 40 -2.17 2.47 12.13
N PHE A 41 -1.84 3.11 11.01
CA PHE A 41 -2.54 4.29 10.48
C PHE A 41 -2.65 4.21 8.97
N TRP A 42 -3.67 4.85 8.41
CA TRP A 42 -3.85 4.94 6.96
C TRP A 42 -2.98 6.04 6.34
N GLN A 43 -2.29 5.69 5.26
CA GLN A 43 -1.88 6.63 4.23
C GLN A 43 -2.71 6.32 2.99
N ASN A 44 -3.51 7.28 2.56
CA ASN A 44 -4.63 7.13 1.62
C ASN A 44 -5.70 6.14 2.12
N ALA A 45 -6.92 6.59 2.18
CA ALA A 45 -8.03 5.77 2.67
C ALA A 45 -8.43 4.70 1.64
N PRO A 46 -8.79 3.47 2.07
CA PRO A 46 -9.37 2.47 1.20
C PRO A 46 -10.84 2.79 0.86
N LEU A 47 -11.38 2.18 -0.19
CA LEU A 47 -12.83 2.17 -0.42
C LEU A 47 -13.57 1.45 0.71
N ASN A 48 -12.98 0.37 1.20
CA ASN A 48 -13.48 -0.40 2.32
C ASN A 48 -12.35 -1.17 3.00
N PHE A 49 -12.47 -1.43 4.29
CA PHE A 49 -11.59 -2.35 5.00
C PHE A 49 -12.32 -3.09 6.10
N SER A 50 -11.80 -4.25 6.45
CA SER A 50 -12.23 -4.97 7.65
C SER A 50 -11.02 -5.64 8.32
N ASN A 51 -11.06 -5.74 9.64
CA ASN A 51 -10.08 -6.48 10.43
C ASN A 51 -10.85 -7.33 11.44
N LYS A 52 -11.12 -8.58 11.08
CA LYS A 52 -11.92 -9.52 11.87
C LYS A 52 -11.31 -10.91 11.80
N ASN A 53 -11.32 -11.64 12.93
CA ASN A 53 -10.87 -13.03 13.00
C ASN A 53 -9.46 -13.26 12.42
N ASN A 54 -8.52 -12.34 12.71
CA ASN A 54 -7.15 -12.36 12.19
C ASN A 54 -7.05 -12.28 10.65
N LEU A 55 -8.08 -11.78 10.00
CA LEU A 55 -8.12 -11.49 8.57
C LEU A 55 -8.27 -9.99 8.36
N LEU A 56 -7.27 -9.36 7.75
CA LEU A 56 -7.33 -7.99 7.27
C LEU A 56 -7.75 -8.00 5.80
N SER A 57 -8.82 -7.28 5.46
CA SER A 57 -9.24 -7.04 4.07
C SER A 57 -9.14 -5.56 3.76
N ILE A 58 -8.51 -5.22 2.63
CA ILE A 58 -8.36 -3.85 2.13
C ILE A 58 -8.89 -3.81 0.70
N THR A 59 -9.81 -2.89 0.40
CA THR A 59 -10.33 -2.68 -0.95
C THR A 59 -9.77 -1.38 -1.53
N ALA A 60 -8.94 -1.49 -2.54
CA ALA A 60 -8.46 -0.37 -3.35
C ALA A 60 -9.50 0.01 -4.40
N GLY A 61 -9.62 1.32 -4.69
CA GLY A 61 -10.45 1.85 -5.76
C GLY A 61 -9.76 1.86 -7.13
N PRO A 62 -10.45 2.36 -8.16
CA PRO A 62 -9.91 2.43 -9.52
C PRO A 62 -8.73 3.40 -9.61
N LYS A 63 -7.81 3.12 -10.53
CA LYS A 63 -6.64 3.96 -10.84
C LYS A 63 -5.72 4.19 -9.64
N THR A 64 -5.68 3.22 -8.72
CA THR A 64 -4.77 3.25 -7.56
C THR A 64 -3.50 2.48 -7.86
N ASP A 65 -2.35 3.12 -7.62
CA ASP A 65 -1.03 2.51 -7.83
C ASP A 65 0.02 3.15 -6.91
N MET A 66 1.15 2.49 -6.77
CA MET A 66 2.39 3.00 -6.17
C MET A 66 3.55 2.62 -7.07
N PHE A 67 3.95 3.56 -7.95
CA PHE A 67 4.98 3.32 -8.95
C PHE A 67 5.60 4.64 -9.44
N ARG A 68 6.89 4.64 -9.70
CA ARG A 68 7.66 5.75 -10.30
C ARG A 68 8.28 5.26 -11.59
N ASP A 69 7.60 5.54 -12.70
CA ASP A 69 7.92 4.97 -14.01
C ASP A 69 9.38 5.22 -14.43
N PRO A 70 10.13 4.18 -14.82
CA PRO A 70 11.50 4.33 -15.32
C PRO A 70 11.62 5.21 -16.58
N ASN A 71 10.55 5.28 -17.39
CA ASN A 71 10.50 6.16 -18.55
C ASN A 71 10.10 7.61 -18.22
N LEU A 72 9.88 7.93 -16.93
CA LEU A 72 9.49 9.24 -16.42
C LEU A 72 8.13 9.74 -16.95
N ALA A 73 7.28 8.85 -17.46
CA ALA A 73 5.98 9.23 -18.03
C ALA A 73 4.94 9.52 -16.95
N TYR A 74 5.02 8.84 -15.79
CA TYR A 74 4.09 9.04 -14.68
C TYR A 74 4.70 8.66 -13.33
N ASN A 75 4.09 9.19 -12.27
CA ASN A 75 4.36 8.83 -10.87
C ASN A 75 3.03 8.71 -10.14
N THR A 76 2.83 7.59 -9.44
CA THR A 76 1.63 7.32 -8.66
C THR A 76 1.99 6.95 -7.23
N ASP A 77 1.21 7.43 -6.27
CA ASP A 77 1.33 7.08 -4.84
C ASP A 77 -0.03 7.27 -4.14
N ASN A 78 -1.10 6.81 -4.78
CA ASN A 78 -2.47 7.02 -4.32
C ASN A 78 -3.16 5.75 -3.79
N THR A 79 -2.44 4.63 -3.69
CA THR A 79 -3.01 3.41 -3.13
C THR A 79 -3.30 3.55 -1.64
N PRO A 80 -4.34 2.88 -1.11
CA PRO A 80 -4.51 2.71 0.31
C PRO A 80 -3.37 1.88 0.92
N LYS A 81 -2.74 2.42 1.96
CA LYS A 81 -1.67 1.78 2.72
C LYS A 81 -1.96 1.83 4.20
N LEU A 82 -2.02 0.69 4.85
CA LEU A 82 -2.14 0.58 6.30
C LEU A 82 -0.75 0.33 6.88
N LEU A 83 -0.18 1.34 7.55
CA LEU A 83 1.23 1.42 7.91
C LEU A 83 1.44 1.50 9.42
N PHE A 84 2.59 1.05 9.89
CA PHE A 84 3.12 1.30 11.23
C PHE A 84 4.61 1.66 11.14
N VAL A 85 5.15 2.28 12.19
CA VAL A 85 6.59 2.52 12.31
C VAL A 85 7.25 1.23 12.80
N ALA A 86 8.14 0.67 11.99
CA ALA A 86 8.81 -0.59 12.28
C ALA A 86 10.04 -0.41 13.19
N ASP A 87 10.43 -1.48 13.86
CA ASP A 87 11.66 -1.55 14.65
C ASP A 87 12.91 -1.53 13.73
N ASP A 88 14.09 -1.32 14.31
CA ASP A 88 15.36 -1.27 13.57
C ASP A 88 15.69 -2.60 12.87
N ASN A 89 15.36 -3.71 13.51
CA ASN A 89 15.48 -5.05 12.94
C ASN A 89 14.15 -5.77 13.14
N PHE A 90 13.65 -6.41 12.09
CA PHE A 90 12.37 -7.10 12.17
C PHE A 90 12.21 -8.18 11.10
N ILE A 91 11.26 -9.08 11.35
CA ILE A 91 10.68 -10.00 10.37
C ILE A 91 9.18 -9.73 10.32
N LEU A 92 8.66 -9.39 9.14
CA LEU A 92 7.23 -9.23 8.89
C LEU A 92 6.79 -10.26 7.87
N SER A 93 5.70 -10.99 8.15
CA SER A 93 5.14 -11.98 7.23
C SER A 93 3.62 -11.87 7.14
N ALA A 94 3.07 -12.27 5.98
CA ALA A 94 1.63 -12.39 5.77
C ALA A 94 1.32 -13.30 4.58
N GLY A 95 0.18 -13.99 4.65
CA GLY A 95 -0.48 -14.57 3.48
C GLY A 95 -1.25 -13.49 2.74
N ILE A 96 -1.11 -13.42 1.41
CA ILE A 96 -1.76 -12.42 0.53
C ILE A 96 -2.62 -13.16 -0.48
N GLU A 97 -3.89 -12.77 -0.59
CA GLU A 97 -4.86 -13.37 -1.49
C GLU A 97 -5.77 -12.32 -2.12
N HIS A 98 -6.03 -12.42 -3.43
CA HIS A 98 -7.02 -11.62 -4.14
C HIS A 98 -7.54 -12.32 -5.41
N SER A 99 -8.50 -11.70 -6.12
CA SER A 99 -9.21 -12.32 -7.24
C SER A 99 -8.47 -12.28 -8.58
N PHE A 100 -7.43 -11.43 -8.74
CA PHE A 100 -6.72 -11.22 -10.01
C PHE A 100 -7.66 -10.79 -11.17
N SER A 101 -8.60 -9.90 -10.89
CA SER A 101 -9.64 -9.50 -11.86
C SER A 101 -9.07 -8.69 -13.02
N SER A 102 -8.34 -7.61 -12.71
CA SER A 102 -7.78 -6.71 -13.72
C SER A 102 -6.25 -6.74 -13.71
N LYS A 103 -5.63 -6.31 -14.82
CA LYS A 103 -4.18 -6.21 -14.94
C LYS A 103 -3.64 -5.28 -13.85
N TRP A 104 -2.55 -5.70 -13.20
CA TRP A 104 -1.88 -5.05 -12.07
C TRP A 104 -2.72 -4.89 -10.80
N ASP A 105 -3.93 -5.50 -10.74
CA ASP A 105 -4.57 -5.71 -9.44
C ASP A 105 -3.61 -6.47 -8.54
N GLY A 106 -3.40 -5.99 -7.32
CA GLY A 106 -2.42 -6.60 -6.45
C GLY A 106 -2.53 -6.22 -4.99
N GLY A 107 -1.93 -7.07 -4.16
CA GLY A 107 -1.70 -6.86 -2.75
C GLY A 107 -0.22 -6.93 -2.41
N ALA A 108 0.25 -6.09 -1.49
CA ALA A 108 1.66 -6.02 -1.17
C ALA A 108 1.94 -5.83 0.31
N ILE A 109 3.13 -6.29 0.75
CA ILE A 109 3.81 -5.74 1.91
C ILE A 109 4.73 -4.62 1.42
N VAL A 110 4.73 -3.48 2.11
CA VAL A 110 5.53 -2.31 1.75
C VAL A 110 6.47 -1.91 2.87
N LEU A 111 7.64 -1.38 2.49
CA LEU A 111 8.56 -0.65 3.37
C LEU A 111 8.75 0.74 2.79
N ILE A 112 8.49 1.78 3.59
CA ILE A 112 8.51 3.17 3.13
C ILE A 112 9.39 4.00 4.05
N GLN A 113 10.46 4.54 3.52
CA GLN A 113 11.28 5.55 4.19
C GLN A 113 10.72 6.95 3.93
N ASP A 114 10.48 7.27 2.67
CA ASP A 114 9.87 8.50 2.19
C ASP A 114 9.24 8.30 0.79
N SER A 115 8.75 9.37 0.17
CA SER A 115 8.08 9.31 -1.14
C SER A 115 8.97 8.89 -2.32
N LEU A 116 10.29 8.92 -2.14
CA LEU A 116 11.27 8.57 -3.17
C LEU A 116 11.99 7.25 -2.90
N ASN A 117 11.91 6.73 -1.66
CA ASN A 117 12.66 5.58 -1.20
C ASN A 117 11.73 4.59 -0.51
N TRP A 118 11.40 3.51 -1.22
CA TRP A 118 10.47 2.48 -0.73
C TRP A 118 10.64 1.15 -1.46
N ILE A 119 10.10 0.10 -0.86
CA ILE A 119 10.03 -1.25 -1.41
C ILE A 119 8.55 -1.67 -1.41
N LYS A 120 8.06 -2.17 -2.55
CA LYS A 120 6.75 -2.81 -2.70
C LYS A 120 6.97 -4.27 -3.08
N PHE A 121 6.61 -5.20 -2.20
CA PHE A 121 6.67 -6.63 -2.47
C PHE A 121 5.26 -7.12 -2.74
N CYS A 122 4.93 -7.24 -4.03
CA CYS A 122 3.57 -7.33 -4.56
C CYS A 122 3.25 -8.73 -5.10
N PHE A 123 2.06 -9.19 -4.84
CA PHE A 123 1.43 -10.31 -5.54
C PHE A 123 0.37 -9.74 -6.46
N GLU A 124 0.60 -9.81 -7.77
CA GLU A 124 -0.25 -9.10 -8.74
C GLU A 124 -0.56 -9.92 -9.98
N LYS A 125 -1.59 -9.49 -10.71
CA LYS A 125 -1.85 -9.94 -12.08
C LYS A 125 -0.95 -9.15 -13.02
N ASP A 126 0.07 -9.82 -13.56
CA ASP A 126 1.05 -9.18 -14.43
C ASP A 126 0.51 -8.80 -15.82
N TYR A 127 1.39 -8.26 -16.67
CA TYR A 127 1.05 -7.84 -18.04
C TYR A 127 0.63 -9.00 -18.96
N THR A 128 0.99 -10.25 -18.64
CA THR A 128 0.58 -11.47 -19.35
C THR A 128 -0.73 -12.06 -18.84
N GLY A 129 -1.18 -11.62 -17.66
CA GLY A 129 -2.34 -12.15 -16.95
C GLY A 129 -1.99 -13.21 -15.89
N ALA A 130 -0.71 -13.53 -15.72
CA ALA A 130 -0.26 -14.49 -14.73
C ALA A 130 -0.27 -13.90 -13.29
N ARG A 131 -0.38 -14.77 -12.29
CA ARG A 131 -0.25 -14.41 -10.88
C ARG A 131 1.22 -14.35 -10.53
N ARG A 132 1.76 -13.15 -10.41
CA ARG A 132 3.20 -12.91 -10.32
C ARG A 132 3.63 -12.43 -8.93
N VAL A 133 4.71 -13.03 -8.45
CA VAL A 133 5.50 -12.46 -7.35
C VAL A 133 6.36 -11.34 -7.94
N VAL A 134 6.15 -10.11 -7.48
CA VAL A 134 6.83 -8.93 -8.01
C VAL A 134 7.49 -8.17 -6.87
N SER A 135 8.72 -7.71 -7.10
CA SER A 135 9.40 -6.81 -6.16
C SER A 135 9.80 -5.51 -6.85
N VAL A 136 9.34 -4.39 -6.31
CA VAL A 136 9.70 -3.05 -6.78
C VAL A 136 10.56 -2.39 -5.72
N VAL A 137 11.78 -2.03 -6.09
CA VAL A 137 12.70 -1.24 -5.25
C VAL A 137 12.80 0.16 -5.84
N THR A 138 12.36 1.15 -5.11
CA THR A 138 12.39 2.53 -5.57
C THR A 138 13.45 3.32 -4.82
N ARG A 139 14.35 3.93 -5.60
CA ARG A 139 15.29 4.96 -5.21
C ARG A 139 15.16 6.09 -6.23
N ASN A 140 14.24 6.99 -5.95
CA ASN A 140 13.74 8.01 -6.88
C ASN A 140 12.98 7.45 -8.09
N ILE A 141 13.46 6.40 -8.73
CA ILE A 141 12.86 5.68 -9.86
C ILE A 141 12.66 4.22 -9.45
N SER A 142 11.58 3.60 -9.90
CA SER A 142 11.25 2.21 -9.60
C SER A 142 12.10 1.24 -10.43
N ASP A 143 12.67 0.26 -9.75
CA ASP A 143 13.31 -0.92 -10.32
C ASP A 143 12.36 -2.10 -10.10
N ASP A 144 11.63 -2.45 -11.14
CA ASP A 144 10.59 -3.47 -11.15
C ASP A 144 11.16 -4.83 -11.56
N CYS A 145 10.88 -5.86 -10.78
CA CYS A 145 11.37 -7.21 -11.01
C CYS A 145 10.23 -8.24 -10.91
N ASN A 146 9.84 -8.77 -12.06
CA ASN A 146 8.93 -9.91 -12.15
C ASN A 146 9.70 -11.19 -11.79
N SER A 147 9.22 -11.92 -10.77
CA SER A 147 9.79 -13.16 -10.30
C SER A 147 8.90 -14.35 -10.68
N VAL A 148 8.61 -15.25 -9.78
CA VAL A 148 7.95 -16.52 -10.03
C VAL A 148 6.44 -16.35 -10.27
N GLU A 149 5.90 -17.18 -11.13
CA GLU A 149 4.47 -17.35 -11.32
C GLU A 149 3.88 -18.32 -10.28
N MET A 150 2.75 -17.94 -9.70
CA MET A 150 2.03 -18.74 -8.73
C MET A 150 0.78 -19.37 -9.36
N GLN A 151 0.51 -20.63 -9.03
CA GLN A 151 -0.67 -21.34 -9.53
C GLN A 151 -1.94 -21.03 -8.71
N LYS A 152 -1.76 -20.66 -7.43
CA LYS A 152 -2.86 -20.35 -6.51
C LYS A 152 -3.08 -18.84 -6.40
N ASN A 153 -4.26 -18.44 -5.93
CA ASN A 153 -4.62 -17.05 -5.66
C ASN A 153 -3.99 -16.51 -4.35
N LYS A 154 -3.26 -17.35 -3.63
CA LYS A 154 -2.62 -17.03 -2.35
C LYS A 154 -1.13 -17.32 -2.41
N VAL A 155 -0.34 -16.40 -1.88
CA VAL A 155 1.09 -16.53 -1.61
C VAL A 155 1.39 -16.07 -0.20
N TYR A 156 2.46 -16.55 0.40
CA TYR A 156 2.99 -16.02 1.66
C TYR A 156 4.25 -15.23 1.40
N TYR A 157 4.32 -14.05 1.99
CA TYR A 157 5.48 -13.18 1.94
C TYR A 157 6.12 -13.04 3.30
N LYS A 158 7.45 -12.95 3.29
CA LYS A 158 8.26 -12.59 4.44
C LYS A 158 9.25 -11.53 4.02
N ILE A 159 9.35 -10.46 4.80
CA ILE A 159 10.38 -9.44 4.68
C ILE A 159 11.19 -9.47 5.97
N ALA A 160 12.50 -9.60 5.85
CA ALA A 160 13.43 -9.45 6.96
C ALA A 160 14.28 -8.19 6.76
N LYS A 161 14.37 -7.37 7.80
CA LYS A 161 15.30 -6.25 7.89
C LYS A 161 16.37 -6.57 8.93
N ALA A 162 17.62 -6.54 8.51
CA ALA A 162 18.78 -6.69 9.38
C ALA A 162 19.76 -5.55 9.08
N ASP A 163 19.88 -4.60 10.02
CA ASP A 163 20.63 -3.35 9.83
C ASP A 163 20.14 -2.62 8.54
N ASN A 164 21.03 -2.39 7.57
CA ASN A 164 20.67 -1.77 6.28
C ASN A 164 20.35 -2.79 5.17
N VAL A 165 20.13 -4.05 5.51
CA VAL A 165 19.85 -5.11 4.53
C VAL A 165 18.41 -5.55 4.62
N ILE A 166 17.73 -5.58 3.48
CA ILE A 166 16.37 -6.11 3.32
C ILE A 166 16.45 -7.40 2.53
N THR A 167 15.75 -8.42 3.01
CA THR A 167 15.59 -9.70 2.29
C THR A 167 14.12 -10.01 2.13
N LEU A 168 13.74 -10.34 0.89
CA LEU A 168 12.37 -10.66 0.49
C LEU A 168 12.27 -12.15 0.19
N TYR A 169 11.24 -12.80 0.75
CA TYR A 169 10.98 -14.22 0.52
C TYR A 169 9.53 -14.45 0.16
N TYR A 170 9.28 -15.45 -0.69
CA TYR A 170 7.95 -16.00 -0.90
C TYR A 170 7.86 -17.44 -0.47
N SER A 171 6.63 -17.91 -0.24
CA SER A 171 6.30 -19.30 0.02
C SER A 171 4.93 -19.63 -0.57
N ALA A 172 4.76 -20.84 -1.09
CA ALA A 172 3.48 -21.35 -1.57
C ALA A 172 2.66 -22.05 -0.47
N ASP A 173 3.29 -22.40 0.65
CA ASP A 173 2.74 -23.28 1.71
C ASP A 173 2.93 -22.75 3.14
N ASN A 174 3.55 -21.56 3.29
CA ASN A 174 3.95 -20.94 4.56
C ASN A 174 4.97 -21.79 5.37
N LYS A 175 5.67 -22.69 4.71
CA LYS A 175 6.69 -23.57 5.32
C LYS A 175 8.02 -23.48 4.61
N SER A 176 8.00 -23.69 3.30
CA SER A 176 9.20 -23.64 2.44
C SER A 176 9.36 -22.21 1.91
N TRP A 177 10.42 -21.54 2.33
CA TRP A 177 10.70 -20.15 1.96
C TRP A 177 11.78 -20.07 0.88
N TYR A 178 11.54 -19.25 -0.13
CA TYR A 178 12.45 -19.01 -1.24
C TYR A 178 12.84 -17.54 -1.29
N LEU A 179 14.14 -17.27 -1.35
CA LEU A 179 14.67 -15.93 -1.46
C LEU A 179 14.35 -15.34 -2.84
N VAL A 180 13.77 -14.14 -2.85
CA VAL A 180 13.45 -13.37 -4.06
C VAL A 180 14.48 -12.28 -4.30
N ARG A 181 14.82 -11.55 -3.23
CA ARG A 181 15.73 -10.41 -3.32
C ARG A 181 16.49 -10.22 -2.01
N HIS A 182 17.77 -9.91 -2.11
CA HIS A 182 18.63 -9.55 -0.98
C HIS A 182 19.38 -8.28 -1.37
N LEU A 183 19.13 -7.19 -0.66
CA LEU A 183 19.63 -5.88 -1.09
C LEU A 183 19.94 -4.99 0.09
N GLN A 184 20.93 -4.11 -0.10
CA GLN A 184 21.15 -2.99 0.81
C GLN A 184 20.07 -1.92 0.54
N PHE A 185 19.47 -1.42 1.60
CA PHE A 185 18.53 -0.29 1.53
C PHE A 185 18.91 0.72 2.61
N ASP A 186 19.13 1.97 2.22
CA ASP A 186 19.50 3.00 3.18
C ASP A 186 18.35 3.23 4.17
N THR A 187 18.64 3.09 5.45
CA THR A 187 17.68 3.19 6.54
C THR A 187 18.05 4.28 7.54
N THR A 188 18.63 5.37 7.06
CA THR A 188 19.00 6.55 7.90
C THR A 188 17.77 7.21 8.56
N LYS A 189 16.57 6.94 8.06
CA LYS A 189 15.29 7.38 8.64
C LYS A 189 14.48 6.17 9.09
N PRO A 190 13.59 6.30 10.09
CA PRO A 190 12.68 5.24 10.49
C PRO A 190 11.86 4.74 9.29
N LEU A 191 11.78 3.42 9.12
CA LEU A 191 10.94 2.78 8.12
C LEU A 191 9.51 2.65 8.63
N LYS A 192 8.55 2.92 7.75
CA LYS A 192 7.17 2.45 7.91
C LYS A 192 7.02 1.15 7.15
N ALA A 193 6.43 0.16 7.79
CA ALA A 193 6.07 -1.13 7.17
C ALA A 193 4.55 -1.28 7.17
N GLY A 194 4.01 -2.09 6.27
CA GLY A 194 2.58 -2.37 6.27
C GLY A 194 2.06 -3.00 5.00
N PHE A 195 0.75 -2.83 4.79
CA PHE A 195 -0.05 -3.52 3.78
C PHE A 195 -0.64 -2.54 2.79
N LEU A 196 -0.65 -2.95 1.52
CA LEU A 196 -1.13 -2.16 0.40
C LEU A 196 -2.06 -3.00 -0.47
N ALA A 197 -3.13 -2.38 -1.00
CA ALA A 197 -3.92 -2.92 -2.10
C ALA A 197 -3.93 -1.92 -3.27
N GLN A 198 -3.92 -2.42 -4.52
CA GLN A 198 -3.95 -1.58 -5.72
C GLN A 198 -4.86 -2.14 -6.80
N SER A 199 -5.45 -1.24 -7.61
CA SER A 199 -6.22 -1.55 -8.82
C SER A 199 -5.93 -0.50 -9.89
N PRO A 200 -4.79 -0.59 -10.60
CA PRO A 200 -4.38 0.43 -11.57
C PRO A 200 -5.29 0.54 -12.79
N THR A 201 -5.84 -0.58 -13.25
CA THR A 201 -6.66 -0.64 -14.48
C THR A 201 -8.07 -1.16 -14.25
N GLY A 202 -8.38 -1.69 -13.06
CA GLY A 202 -9.69 -2.19 -12.70
C GLY A 202 -10.53 -1.15 -11.95
N ASP A 203 -11.77 -1.54 -11.64
CA ASP A 203 -12.68 -0.71 -10.83
C ASP A 203 -12.36 -0.80 -9.34
N LYS A 204 -11.88 -1.94 -8.89
CA LYS A 204 -11.48 -2.21 -7.51
C LYS A 204 -10.69 -3.51 -7.40
N CYS A 205 -9.87 -3.59 -6.35
CA CYS A 205 -9.23 -4.83 -5.93
C CYS A 205 -9.40 -5.00 -4.42
N GLU A 206 -10.02 -6.10 -4.00
CA GLU A 206 -10.06 -6.51 -2.60
C GLU A 206 -8.92 -7.50 -2.34
N VAL A 207 -8.04 -7.14 -1.40
CA VAL A 207 -6.90 -7.95 -0.97
C VAL A 207 -7.11 -8.40 0.46
N LYS A 208 -6.90 -9.70 0.71
CA LYS A 208 -6.97 -10.32 2.02
C LYS A 208 -5.56 -10.65 2.51
N PHE A 209 -5.26 -10.22 3.74
CA PHE A 209 -4.02 -10.52 4.44
C PHE A 209 -4.35 -11.41 5.66
N SER A 210 -3.73 -12.57 5.72
CA SER A 210 -3.93 -13.58 6.77
C SER A 210 -2.59 -14.02 7.33
N GLU A 211 -2.59 -14.77 8.43
CA GLU A 211 -1.39 -15.30 9.10
C GLU A 211 -0.31 -14.21 9.26
N ILE A 212 -0.75 -13.00 9.62
CA ILE A 212 0.13 -11.85 9.83
C ILE A 212 0.98 -12.10 11.07
N GLY A 213 2.30 -12.01 10.89
CA GLY A 213 3.28 -12.16 11.95
C GLY A 213 4.34 -11.08 11.90
N TYR A 214 4.71 -10.57 13.09
CA TYR A 214 5.79 -9.60 13.24
C TYR A 214 6.67 -9.98 14.43
N GLN A 215 7.97 -9.89 14.22
CA GLN A 215 8.97 -10.13 15.25
C GLN A 215 10.03 -9.02 15.20
N ALA A 216 10.26 -8.33 16.32
CA ALA A 216 11.30 -7.31 16.44
C ALA A 216 12.66 -7.96 16.71
N ILE A 217 13.14 -8.77 15.78
CA ILE A 217 14.41 -9.50 15.87
C ILE A 217 15.22 -9.36 14.58
N LYS A 218 16.52 -9.53 14.68
CA LYS A 218 17.43 -9.67 13.53
C LYS A 218 17.42 -11.12 13.05
N ILE A 219 17.21 -11.33 11.73
CA ILE A 219 17.31 -12.65 11.12
C ILE A 219 18.74 -13.18 11.26
N LYS A 220 18.90 -14.45 11.57
CA LYS A 220 20.23 -15.06 11.79
C LYS A 220 20.90 -15.45 10.47
N ASP A 221 20.18 -16.14 9.60
CA ASP A 221 20.64 -16.52 8.27
C ASP A 221 19.65 -16.04 7.20
N PRO A 222 19.99 -14.96 6.47
CA PRO A 222 19.11 -14.42 5.44
C PRO A 222 18.97 -15.34 4.21
N TYR A 223 19.87 -16.30 4.00
CA TYR A 223 19.80 -17.19 2.82
C TYR A 223 18.84 -18.36 3.02
N VAL A 224 18.65 -18.80 4.27
CA VAL A 224 17.65 -19.83 4.59
C VAL A 224 16.35 -19.25 5.17
N GLY A 225 16.37 -17.96 5.51
CA GLY A 225 15.19 -17.25 5.98
C GLY A 225 14.86 -17.46 7.48
N GLU A 226 15.90 -17.73 8.33
CA GLU A 226 15.79 -18.04 9.77
C GLU A 226 16.61 -17.08 10.64
#